data_d9f311d5f5920715d557139d61d51505
#
_entry.id   d9f311d5f5920715d557139d61d51505
#
_cell.length_a   1.000
_cell.length_b   1.000
_cell.length_c   1.000
_cell.angle_alpha   90.00
_cell.angle_beta   90.00
_cell.angle_gamma   90.00
#
_symmetry.space_group_name_H-M   'P 1'
#
loop_
_entity.id
_entity.type
_entity.pdbx_description
1 polymer ?
#
loop_
_entity_poly.entity_id
_entity_poly.type
_entity_poly.pdbx_seq_one_letter_code
_entity_poly.pdbx_strand_id
1 'polypeptide(L)'
;IELPAFCFELAHYEWIEISLSFDPREISFENVDCNGDLLKGIPVLSLLIEPLVYQWPVHKISSNFIPKEEPSQPVYLLVYRDQHYEIGFIELNQIAAKLIEELQKNSNKTGEEILLQIAEQLKHPDPKIVIEGGFEVIQDFKNRDIILGVKEN
;
A
#
# COMPACT_ATOMS: atom_id res chain seq x y z
N ILE A 1 6.59 33.91 11.82
CA ILE A 1 6.24 33.32 10.53
C ILE A 1 5.34 32.12 10.79
N GLU A 2 4.14 32.19 10.26
CA GLU A 2 3.20 31.09 10.36
C GLU A 2 3.48 30.10 9.23
N LEU A 3 3.69 28.83 9.58
CA LEU A 3 3.91 27.76 8.59
C LEU A 3 2.57 27.33 7.97
N PRO A 4 2.56 26.96 6.69
CA PRO A 4 1.36 26.35 6.10
C PRO A 4 0.93 25.10 6.86
N ALA A 5 -0.38 24.83 6.91
CA ALA A 5 -0.95 23.73 7.67
C ALA A 5 -0.45 22.35 7.23
N PHE A 6 -0.05 22.20 5.97
CA PHE A 6 0.46 20.93 5.44
C PHE A 6 1.93 20.64 5.80
N CYS A 7 2.68 21.62 6.35
CA CYS A 7 4.12 21.46 6.57
C CYS A 7 4.48 20.30 7.50
N PHE A 8 3.68 20.05 8.52
CA PHE A 8 3.92 18.95 9.45
C PHE A 8 3.80 17.60 8.75
N GLU A 9 2.76 17.42 7.95
CA GLU A 9 2.57 16.18 7.20
C GLU A 9 3.62 16.00 6.10
N LEU A 10 4.01 17.08 5.44
CA LEU A 10 5.08 17.05 4.43
C LEU A 10 6.41 16.61 5.07
N ALA A 11 6.76 17.17 6.22
CA ALA A 11 7.96 16.78 6.95
C ALA A 11 7.93 15.31 7.37
N HIS A 12 6.78 14.83 7.83
CA HIS A 12 6.59 13.43 8.19
C HIS A 12 6.76 12.51 6.98
N TYR A 13 6.16 12.85 5.85
CA TYR A 13 6.28 12.10 4.61
C TYR A 13 7.74 11.99 4.14
N GLU A 14 8.45 13.10 4.12
CA GLU A 14 9.87 13.12 3.75
C GLU A 14 10.72 12.30 4.71
N TRP A 15 10.42 12.37 6.01
CA TRP A 15 11.12 11.58 7.02
C TRP A 15 10.88 10.07 6.82
N ILE A 16 9.66 9.67 6.49
CA ILE A 16 9.32 8.26 6.20
C ILE A 16 10.13 7.74 5.01
N GLU A 17 10.27 8.52 3.93
CA GLU A 17 11.09 8.13 2.78
C GLU A 17 12.54 7.91 3.18
N ILE A 18 13.11 8.82 3.95
CA ILE A 18 14.48 8.72 4.45
C ILE A 18 14.64 7.51 5.37
N SER A 19 13.74 7.36 6.33
CA SER A 19 13.74 6.25 7.29
C SER A 19 13.72 4.89 6.58
N LEU A 20 12.87 4.75 5.57
CA LEU A 20 12.75 3.52 4.81
C LEU A 20 14.01 3.26 3.96
N SER A 21 14.64 4.31 3.43
CA SER A 21 15.90 4.21 2.68
C SER A 21 17.04 3.64 3.52
N PHE A 22 17.09 3.99 4.80
CA PHE A 22 18.15 3.57 5.72
C PHE A 22 17.75 2.38 6.60
N ASP A 23 16.58 1.81 6.41
CA ASP A 23 16.14 0.64 7.16
C ASP A 23 17.12 -0.53 6.90
N PRO A 24 17.74 -1.12 7.93
CA PRO A 24 18.70 -2.20 7.76
C PRO A 24 18.09 -3.53 7.32
N ARG A 25 16.76 -3.67 7.42
CA ARG A 25 16.09 -4.90 6.99
C ARG A 25 16.17 -5.03 5.48
N GLU A 26 16.15 -6.25 5.02
CA GLU A 26 16.14 -6.57 3.59
C GLU A 26 14.92 -7.40 3.24
N ILE A 27 14.49 -7.31 1.98
CA ILE A 27 13.43 -8.16 1.47
C ILE A 27 13.97 -9.60 1.42
N SER A 28 13.23 -10.52 2.05
CA SER A 28 13.54 -11.95 2.00
C SER A 28 12.45 -12.69 1.23
N PHE A 29 12.88 -13.47 0.26
CA PHE A 29 11.99 -14.34 -0.51
C PHE A 29 12.00 -15.78 0.04
N GLU A 30 12.54 -15.99 1.23
CA GLU A 30 12.54 -17.29 1.89
C GLU A 30 11.10 -17.74 2.19
N ASN A 31 10.80 -18.99 1.81
CA ASN A 31 9.46 -19.58 1.94
C ASN A 31 8.37 -18.84 1.13
N VAL A 32 8.76 -18.12 0.08
CA VAL A 32 7.85 -17.42 -0.81
C VAL A 32 7.91 -18.02 -2.20
N ASP A 33 6.75 -18.40 -2.73
CA ASP A 33 6.59 -18.75 -4.13
C ASP A 33 6.28 -17.49 -4.94
N CYS A 34 7.28 -16.99 -5.64
CA CYS A 34 7.16 -15.77 -6.45
C CYS A 34 6.25 -15.95 -7.68
N ASN A 35 5.98 -17.18 -8.09
CA ASN A 35 5.18 -17.50 -9.26
C ASN A 35 3.83 -18.13 -8.90
N GLY A 36 3.48 -18.21 -7.62
CA GLY A 36 2.25 -18.79 -7.14
C GLY A 36 1.02 -17.98 -7.53
N ASP A 37 -0.13 -18.64 -7.49
CA ASP A 37 -1.42 -17.99 -7.78
C ASP A 37 -1.79 -17.02 -6.67
N LEU A 38 -1.86 -15.74 -7.01
CA LEU A 38 -2.10 -14.67 -6.04
C LEU A 38 -3.51 -14.66 -5.44
N LEU A 39 -4.47 -15.33 -6.09
CA LEU A 39 -5.81 -15.48 -5.57
C LEU A 39 -5.96 -16.74 -4.72
N LYS A 40 -5.38 -17.85 -5.15
CA LYS A 40 -5.50 -19.14 -4.47
C LYS A 40 -4.49 -19.33 -3.34
N GLY A 41 -3.35 -18.65 -3.42
CA GLY A 41 -2.32 -18.69 -2.40
C GLY A 41 -2.53 -17.62 -1.33
N ILE A 42 -1.72 -17.70 -0.28
CA ILE A 42 -1.72 -16.73 0.82
C ILE A 42 -0.67 -15.67 0.51
N PRO A 43 -1.06 -14.43 0.22
CA PRO A 43 -0.09 -13.39 -0.14
C PRO A 43 0.88 -13.08 0.99
N VAL A 44 2.13 -12.83 0.64
CA VAL A 44 3.19 -12.44 1.56
C VAL A 44 3.49 -10.96 1.39
N LEU A 45 3.24 -10.18 2.43
CA LEU A 45 3.47 -8.74 2.45
C LEU A 45 4.92 -8.43 2.80
N SER A 46 5.54 -7.49 2.09
CA SER A 46 6.87 -6.99 2.45
C SER A 46 6.84 -6.28 3.81
N LEU A 47 7.94 -6.36 4.55
CA LEU A 47 8.14 -5.58 5.78
C LEU A 47 8.60 -4.15 5.49
N LEU A 48 9.02 -3.86 4.26
CA LEU A 48 9.56 -2.54 3.87
C LEU A 48 8.50 -1.68 3.21
N ILE A 49 7.39 -1.51 3.92
CA ILE A 49 6.27 -0.66 3.52
C ILE A 49 5.82 0.19 4.70
N GLU A 50 5.31 1.38 4.40
CA GLU A 50 4.72 2.28 5.38
C GLU A 50 3.39 2.82 4.84
N PRO A 51 2.25 2.30 5.34
CA PRO A 51 0.95 2.88 5.03
C PRO A 51 0.76 4.20 5.80
N LEU A 52 0.29 5.22 5.11
CA LEU A 52 0.15 6.57 5.67
C LEU A 52 -1.23 7.13 5.35
N VAL A 53 -1.77 7.93 6.27
CA VAL A 53 -3.00 8.69 6.06
C VAL A 53 -2.71 10.14 6.35
N TYR A 54 -2.92 10.99 5.34
CA TYR A 54 -2.71 12.43 5.47
C TYR A 54 -3.98 13.21 5.15
N GLN A 55 -4.12 14.38 5.76
CA GLN A 55 -5.18 15.31 5.42
C GLN A 55 -4.85 16.10 4.16
N TRP A 56 -3.56 16.20 3.82
CA TRP A 56 -3.06 16.99 2.69
C TRP A 56 -2.37 16.10 1.65
N PRO A 57 -2.47 16.43 0.35
CA PRO A 57 -1.80 15.67 -0.71
C PRO A 57 -0.30 16.02 -0.79
N VAL A 58 0.43 15.73 0.29
CA VAL A 58 1.84 16.12 0.44
C VAL A 58 2.77 15.46 -0.59
N HIS A 59 2.39 14.32 -1.13
CA HIS A 59 3.12 13.63 -2.20
C HIS A 59 3.10 14.37 -3.54
N LYS A 60 2.18 15.34 -3.70
CA LYS A 60 2.05 16.16 -4.92
C LYS A 60 2.68 17.54 -4.77
N ILE A 61 3.15 17.91 -3.58
CA ILE A 61 3.71 19.24 -3.34
C ILE A 61 5.03 19.39 -4.08
N SER A 62 5.11 20.48 -4.86
CA SER A 62 6.29 20.86 -5.62
C SER A 62 6.30 22.37 -5.80
N SER A 63 7.33 22.90 -6.47
CA SER A 63 7.37 24.32 -6.85
C SER A 63 6.18 24.72 -7.74
N ASN A 64 5.57 23.77 -8.44
CA ASN A 64 4.44 23.97 -9.35
C ASN A 64 3.07 23.71 -8.72
N PHE A 65 3.05 23.08 -7.55
CA PHE A 65 1.80 22.75 -6.88
C PHE A 65 1.94 22.91 -5.37
N ILE A 66 1.22 23.86 -4.81
CA ILE A 66 1.13 24.09 -3.37
C ILE A 66 -0.37 24.12 -3.01
N PRO A 67 -0.87 23.17 -2.18
CA PRO A 67 -2.27 23.15 -1.83
C PRO A 67 -2.64 24.37 -0.97
N LYS A 68 -3.75 25.01 -1.30
CA LYS A 68 -4.26 26.19 -0.60
C LYS A 68 -5.36 25.85 0.39
N GLU A 69 -6.10 24.78 0.11
CA GLU A 69 -7.23 24.34 0.92
C GLU A 69 -7.09 22.88 1.24
N GLU A 70 -7.50 22.51 2.46
CA GLU A 70 -7.54 21.11 2.89
C GLU A 70 -8.60 20.36 2.07
N PRO A 71 -8.23 19.20 1.47
CA PRO A 71 -9.20 18.37 0.76
C PRO A 71 -10.33 17.89 1.67
N SER A 72 -11.48 17.62 1.09
CA SER A 72 -12.65 17.11 1.82
C SER A 72 -12.46 15.68 2.34
N GLN A 73 -11.51 14.93 1.77
CA GLN A 73 -11.23 13.55 2.15
C GLN A 73 -9.74 13.36 2.38
N PRO A 74 -9.38 12.47 3.32
CA PRO A 74 -7.98 12.16 3.57
C PRO A 74 -7.34 11.44 2.38
N VAL A 75 -6.02 11.53 2.30
CA VAL A 75 -5.20 10.88 1.28
C VAL A 75 -4.55 9.65 1.90
N TYR A 76 -4.73 8.49 1.28
CA TYR A 76 -4.11 7.24 1.69
C TYR A 76 -2.93 6.96 0.80
N LEU A 77 -1.76 6.83 1.38
CA LEU A 77 -0.50 6.58 0.67
C LEU A 77 0.17 5.33 1.19
N LEU A 78 0.94 4.69 0.32
CA LEU A 78 1.86 3.64 0.71
C LEU A 78 3.24 4.01 0.20
N VAL A 79 4.20 4.14 1.09
CA VAL A 79 5.61 4.28 0.76
C VAL A 79 6.25 2.90 0.90
N TYR A 80 7.10 2.53 -0.05
CA TYR A 80 7.72 1.20 -0.06
C TYR A 80 9.15 1.28 -0.59
N ARG A 81 9.96 0.28 -0.24
CA ARG A 81 11.28 0.08 -0.83
C ARG A 81 11.29 -1.27 -1.52
N ASP A 82 11.69 -1.28 -2.78
CA ASP A 82 11.76 -2.50 -3.58
C ASP A 82 13.06 -3.30 -3.34
N GLN A 83 13.19 -4.45 -4.04
CA GLN A 83 14.38 -5.29 -3.93
C GLN A 83 15.65 -4.65 -4.47
N HIS A 84 15.53 -3.57 -5.22
CA HIS A 84 16.66 -2.79 -5.76
C HIS A 84 16.99 -1.57 -4.90
N TYR A 85 16.43 -1.50 -3.67
CA TYR A 85 16.62 -0.41 -2.69
C TYR A 85 16.06 0.93 -3.15
N GLU A 86 15.16 0.93 -4.13
CA GLU A 86 14.49 2.14 -4.58
C GLU A 86 13.23 2.39 -3.77
N ILE A 87 13.04 3.66 -3.40
CA ILE A 87 11.85 4.11 -2.68
C ILE A 87 10.80 4.54 -3.69
N GLY A 88 9.61 4.01 -3.54
CA GLY A 88 8.45 4.42 -4.31
C GLY A 88 7.28 4.76 -3.40
N PHE A 89 6.28 5.36 -3.99
CA PHE A 89 5.01 5.61 -3.31
C PHE A 89 3.85 5.41 -4.26
N ILE A 90 2.70 5.06 -3.71
CA ILE A 90 1.44 4.98 -4.45
C ILE A 90 0.32 5.56 -3.61
N GLU A 91 -0.63 6.18 -4.28
CA GLU A 91 -1.88 6.60 -3.66
C GLU A 91 -2.83 5.40 -3.67
N LEU A 92 -3.43 5.11 -2.52
CA LEU A 92 -4.30 3.95 -2.35
C LEU A 92 -5.77 4.37 -2.51
N ASN A 93 -6.49 3.65 -3.37
CA ASN A 93 -7.94 3.72 -3.38
C ASN A 93 -8.52 2.91 -2.21
N GLN A 94 -9.83 2.92 -2.06
CA GLN A 94 -10.50 2.25 -0.94
C GLN A 94 -10.23 0.75 -0.88
N ILE A 95 -10.22 0.06 -2.02
CA ILE A 95 -9.93 -1.38 -2.10
C ILE A 95 -8.49 -1.64 -1.71
N ALA A 96 -7.55 -0.88 -2.27
CA ALA A 96 -6.12 -1.03 -1.98
C ALA A 96 -5.79 -0.76 -0.51
N ALA A 97 -6.39 0.27 0.09
CA ALA A 97 -6.20 0.58 1.50
C ALA A 97 -6.69 -0.55 2.41
N LYS A 98 -7.88 -1.10 2.12
CA LYS A 98 -8.41 -2.25 2.87
C LYS A 98 -7.59 -3.51 2.65
N LEU A 99 -7.07 -3.71 1.45
CA LEU A 99 -6.21 -4.85 1.15
C LEU A 99 -4.94 -4.81 2.00
N ILE A 100 -4.27 -3.67 2.08
CA ILE A 100 -3.08 -3.51 2.94
C ILE A 100 -3.43 -3.77 4.41
N GLU A 101 -4.54 -3.22 4.89
CA GLU A 101 -5.00 -3.43 6.26
C GLU A 101 -5.20 -4.93 6.57
N GLU A 102 -5.88 -5.66 5.68
CA GLU A 102 -6.11 -7.09 5.86
C GLU A 102 -4.83 -7.92 5.76
N LEU A 103 -3.93 -7.56 4.84
CA LEU A 103 -2.63 -8.24 4.72
C LEU A 103 -1.76 -8.03 5.96
N GLN A 104 -1.82 -6.87 6.59
CA GLN A 104 -1.08 -6.59 7.82
C GLN A 104 -1.56 -7.41 9.02
N LYS A 105 -2.79 -7.87 9.01
CA LYS A 105 -3.34 -8.73 10.07
C LYS A 105 -2.76 -10.14 10.06
N ASN A 106 -2.10 -10.55 8.98
CA ASN A 106 -1.48 -11.87 8.82
C ASN A 106 -2.43 -13.03 9.14
N SER A 107 -3.64 -12.98 8.59
CA SER A 107 -4.75 -13.89 8.92
C SER A 107 -4.72 -15.25 8.21
N ASN A 108 -3.69 -15.55 7.43
CA ASN A 108 -3.55 -16.77 6.63
C ASN A 108 -4.68 -17.01 5.62
N LYS A 109 -5.29 -15.93 5.15
CA LYS A 109 -6.33 -15.98 4.12
C LYS A 109 -5.71 -15.91 2.74
N THR A 110 -6.34 -16.60 1.79
CA THR A 110 -5.95 -16.48 0.38
C THR A 110 -6.31 -15.08 -0.15
N GLY A 111 -5.69 -14.70 -1.27
CA GLY A 111 -6.02 -13.44 -1.92
C GLY A 111 -7.51 -13.31 -2.23
N GLU A 112 -8.11 -14.38 -2.75
CA GLU A 112 -9.55 -14.40 -3.05
C GLU A 112 -10.42 -14.23 -1.80
N GLU A 113 -10.10 -14.91 -0.71
CA GLU A 113 -10.81 -14.78 0.57
C GLU A 113 -10.75 -13.34 1.09
N ILE A 114 -9.58 -12.70 1.00
CA ILE A 114 -9.42 -11.30 1.41
C ILE A 114 -10.28 -10.39 0.54
N LEU A 115 -10.28 -10.58 -0.77
CA LEU A 115 -11.06 -9.74 -1.68
C LEU A 115 -12.56 -9.93 -1.49
N LEU A 116 -13.01 -11.16 -1.24
CA LEU A 116 -14.41 -11.43 -0.90
C LEU A 116 -14.82 -10.73 0.40
N GLN A 117 -13.95 -10.76 1.40
CA GLN A 117 -14.20 -10.07 2.66
C GLN A 117 -14.29 -8.55 2.45
N ILE A 118 -13.42 -7.98 1.62
CA ILE A 118 -13.46 -6.55 1.28
C ILE A 118 -14.78 -6.20 0.57
N ALA A 119 -15.20 -7.03 -0.39
CA ALA A 119 -16.47 -6.83 -1.08
C ALA A 119 -17.65 -6.80 -0.11
N GLU A 120 -17.65 -7.68 0.88
CA GLU A 120 -18.68 -7.73 1.92
C GLU A 120 -18.63 -6.48 2.81
N GLN A 121 -17.44 -6.07 3.24
CA GLN A 121 -17.25 -4.87 4.08
C GLN A 121 -17.71 -3.61 3.36
N LEU A 122 -17.48 -3.51 2.06
CA LEU A 122 -17.89 -2.39 1.23
C LEU A 122 -19.36 -2.47 0.83
N LYS A 123 -20.03 -3.58 1.12
CA LYS A 123 -21.43 -3.83 0.73
C LYS A 123 -21.64 -3.64 -0.78
N HIS A 124 -20.66 -4.05 -1.57
CA HIS A 124 -20.71 -3.90 -3.01
C HIS A 124 -21.75 -4.88 -3.60
N PRO A 125 -22.63 -4.42 -4.50
CA PRO A 125 -23.68 -5.28 -5.07
C PRO A 125 -23.13 -6.38 -5.97
N ASP A 126 -21.94 -6.20 -6.55
CA ASP A 126 -21.30 -7.20 -7.40
C ASP A 126 -19.89 -7.53 -6.89
N PRO A 127 -19.73 -8.63 -6.13
CA PRO A 127 -18.41 -9.04 -5.63
C PRO A 127 -17.39 -9.31 -6.72
N LYS A 128 -17.81 -9.70 -7.94
CA LYS A 128 -16.88 -9.96 -9.04
C LYS A 128 -16.09 -8.71 -9.44
N ILE A 129 -16.73 -7.55 -9.43
CA ILE A 129 -16.07 -6.28 -9.75
C ILE A 129 -14.96 -5.98 -8.74
N VAL A 130 -15.23 -6.23 -7.45
CA VAL A 130 -14.23 -6.05 -6.38
C VAL A 130 -13.08 -7.04 -6.53
N ILE A 131 -13.37 -8.29 -6.87
CA ILE A 131 -12.34 -9.31 -7.06
C ILE A 131 -11.46 -8.97 -8.27
N GLU A 132 -12.05 -8.57 -9.39
CA GLU A 132 -11.29 -8.18 -10.58
C GLU A 132 -10.41 -6.95 -10.32
N GLY A 133 -11.00 -5.89 -9.76
CA GLY A 133 -10.25 -4.67 -9.41
C GLY A 133 -9.20 -4.92 -8.35
N GLY A 134 -9.51 -5.73 -7.36
CA GLY A 134 -8.58 -6.12 -6.31
C GLY A 134 -7.43 -6.98 -6.82
N PHE A 135 -7.71 -7.86 -7.77
CA PHE A 135 -6.66 -8.66 -8.41
C PHE A 135 -5.65 -7.79 -9.17
N GLU A 136 -6.13 -6.78 -9.89
CA GLU A 136 -5.24 -5.81 -10.54
C GLU A 136 -4.34 -5.09 -9.52
N VAL A 137 -4.91 -4.72 -8.37
CA VAL A 137 -4.14 -4.10 -7.27
C VAL A 137 -3.09 -5.08 -6.73
N ILE A 138 -3.46 -6.34 -6.50
CA ILE A 138 -2.52 -7.37 -6.02
C ILE A 138 -1.38 -7.57 -7.02
N GLN A 139 -1.67 -7.59 -8.32
CA GLN A 139 -0.65 -7.70 -9.36
C GLN A 139 0.28 -6.49 -9.38
N ASP A 140 -0.26 -5.28 -9.24
CA ASP A 140 0.55 -4.07 -9.15
C ASP A 140 1.45 -4.10 -7.90
N PHE A 141 0.90 -4.52 -6.77
CA PHE A 141 1.67 -4.68 -5.54
C PHE A 141 2.79 -5.72 -5.69
N LYS A 142 2.53 -6.80 -6.42
CA LYS A 142 3.54 -7.80 -6.72
C LYS A 142 4.68 -7.21 -7.57
N ASN A 143 4.34 -6.42 -8.57
CA ASN A 143 5.33 -5.78 -9.44
C ASN A 143 6.20 -4.76 -8.70
N ARG A 144 5.72 -4.22 -7.59
CA ARG A 144 6.44 -3.22 -6.79
C ARG A 144 7.15 -3.80 -5.56
N ASP A 145 7.15 -5.11 -5.38
CA ASP A 145 7.68 -5.79 -4.19
C ASP A 145 6.96 -5.39 -2.88
N ILE A 146 5.73 -4.93 -2.98
CA ILE A 146 4.83 -4.73 -1.83
C ILE A 146 4.27 -6.08 -1.40
N ILE A 147 3.80 -6.88 -2.36
CA ILE A 147 3.52 -8.31 -2.18
C ILE A 147 4.65 -9.07 -2.84
N LEU A 148 5.29 -9.98 -2.12
CA LEU A 148 6.46 -10.70 -2.61
C LEU A 148 6.08 -11.95 -3.43
N GLY A 149 4.94 -12.49 -3.17
CA GLY A 149 4.41 -13.70 -3.75
C GLY A 149 3.41 -14.33 -2.81
N VAL A 150 3.31 -15.64 -2.82
CA VAL A 150 2.46 -16.40 -1.89
C VAL A 150 3.31 -17.32 -1.03
N LYS A 151 2.78 -17.75 0.11
CA LYS A 151 3.48 -18.72 0.97
C LYS A 151 3.70 -20.02 0.22
N GLU A 152 4.89 -20.60 0.37
CA GLU A 152 5.18 -21.96 -0.09
C GLU A 152 4.36 -22.97 0.71
N ASN A 153 3.99 -24.03 0.08
CA ASN A 153 3.32 -25.18 0.72
C ASN A 153 4.30 -26.03 1.51
#